data_0f15b1779484070da7d892a49bd38d71
#
_entry.id   0f15b1779484070da7d892a49bd38d71
#
_cell.length_a   1.000
_cell.length_b   1.000
_cell.length_c   1.000
_cell.angle_alpha   90.00
_cell.angle_beta   90.00
_cell.angle_gamma   90.00
#
_symmetry.space_group_name_H-M   'P 1'
#
loop_
_entity.id
_entity.type
_entity.pdbx_description
1 polymer ?
#
loop_
_entity_poly.entity_id
_entity_poly.type
_entity_poly.pdbx_seq_one_letter_code
_entity_poly.pdbx_strand_id
1 'polypeptide(L)'
;MIERLERQDEFDVTVIGAGATGLGVALDAASRGMSVLIVDGQDWASGHASRSGKHIGSDIRRLVCPAGWARVREELYERRLLLQNAPSLVRAQNYVIPCRSKVGMALRASSLALYSLFSSGGRGTRPVSMQGRVGALGMLPGIERKGLAGAVTFTDAVCDDAGLALSLLKGAVEYGAVALNNMRMIDAEADGRRVTSVVLQDAETGRKRKVRTRTVFNCAGVWADDVRRMVDVTCGNLVKIVRRSYIVVDKTFMPTGNALYLPRGCGGRGPLTIVPWQGRLLIGATAIDQGQAPIDPQPTEDEIRLLMASANRLLSRKIRREDVRARFAGLQAEVGVRGLDAGRGFAVVTEFNNMFTVVGGSMTLYRAKAETAIDAAIARHMLPKYGCMTRSMRLDGSSQMAMEELQKKLLAGEAPSTDALMQLNAFVARHFDETGARSADDILWRRLRLGEIDAARAEMLKPVVTEQLEVLNKQQ
;
A
#
# COMPACT_ATOMS: atom_id res chain seq x y z
N MET A 1 -7.58 -2.77 23.96
CA MET A 1 -8.45 -3.14 22.82
C MET A 1 -9.25 -4.40 23.07
N ILE A 2 -8.66 -5.49 23.57
CA ILE A 2 -9.36 -6.73 23.94
C ILE A 2 -10.45 -6.47 24.97
N GLU A 3 -10.18 -5.69 26.02
CA GLU A 3 -11.19 -5.28 27.00
C GLU A 3 -12.40 -4.55 26.40
N ARG A 4 -12.22 -3.76 25.34
CA ARG A 4 -13.34 -3.12 24.65
C ARG A 4 -14.20 -4.15 23.91
N LEU A 5 -13.55 -5.14 23.28
CA LEU A 5 -14.25 -6.26 22.68
C LEU A 5 -15.02 -7.07 23.72
N GLU A 6 -14.52 -7.18 24.97
CA GLU A 6 -15.20 -7.90 26.07
C GLU A 6 -16.49 -7.21 26.54
N ARG A 7 -16.56 -5.91 26.35
CA ARG A 7 -17.74 -5.10 26.73
C ARG A 7 -18.77 -4.93 25.64
N GLN A 8 -18.46 -5.34 24.41
CA GLN A 8 -19.33 -5.14 23.24
C GLN A 8 -19.43 -6.42 22.40
N ASP A 9 -20.62 -7.00 22.36
CA ASP A 9 -20.90 -8.26 21.65
C ASP A 9 -21.45 -8.07 20.23
N GLU A 10 -21.86 -6.85 19.87
CA GLU A 10 -22.44 -6.54 18.57
C GLU A 10 -21.88 -5.27 17.97
N PHE A 11 -21.58 -5.32 16.66
CA PHE A 11 -21.07 -4.19 15.89
C PHE A 11 -21.96 -3.91 14.67
N ASP A 12 -22.12 -2.64 14.32
CA ASP A 12 -22.76 -2.25 13.06
C ASP A 12 -21.95 -2.73 11.86
N VAL A 13 -20.62 -2.65 11.99
CA VAL A 13 -19.65 -2.96 10.93
C VAL A 13 -18.54 -3.84 11.47
N THR A 14 -18.34 -5.00 10.84
CA THR A 14 -17.14 -5.82 11.05
C THR A 14 -16.33 -5.84 9.76
N VAL A 15 -15.06 -5.40 9.84
CA VAL A 15 -14.12 -5.36 8.72
C VAL A 15 -13.09 -6.47 8.87
N ILE A 16 -12.99 -7.32 7.85
CA ILE A 16 -12.02 -8.43 7.79
C ILE A 16 -10.88 -8.06 6.86
N GLY A 17 -9.67 -7.92 7.41
CA GLY A 17 -8.47 -7.51 6.71
C GLY A 17 -8.15 -6.02 6.93
N ALA A 18 -6.99 -5.72 7.48
CA ALA A 18 -6.50 -4.39 7.83
C ALA A 18 -5.37 -3.90 6.91
N GLY A 19 -5.50 -4.15 5.61
CA GLY A 19 -4.79 -3.42 4.57
C GLY A 19 -5.38 -2.01 4.38
N ALA A 20 -4.83 -1.21 3.47
CA ALA A 20 -5.30 0.16 3.22
C ALA A 20 -6.81 0.26 2.91
N THR A 21 -7.39 -0.75 2.24
CA THR A 21 -8.83 -0.80 1.94
C THR A 21 -9.65 -0.99 3.22
N GLY A 22 -9.33 -1.99 4.05
CA GLY A 22 -10.09 -2.27 5.26
C GLY A 22 -9.95 -1.18 6.30
N LEU A 23 -8.74 -0.64 6.49
CA LEU A 23 -8.52 0.52 7.36
C LEU A 23 -9.28 1.77 6.87
N GLY A 24 -9.36 1.96 5.54
CA GLY A 24 -10.20 3.00 4.96
C GLY A 24 -11.69 2.81 5.24
N VAL A 25 -12.21 1.57 5.11
CA VAL A 25 -13.60 1.22 5.44
C VAL A 25 -13.87 1.43 6.93
N ALA A 26 -12.96 0.99 7.81
CA ALA A 26 -13.10 1.18 9.24
C ALA A 26 -13.14 2.67 9.63
N LEU A 27 -12.23 3.47 9.05
CA LEU A 27 -12.20 4.91 9.29
C LEU A 27 -13.46 5.61 8.77
N ASP A 28 -13.92 5.27 7.55
CA ASP A 28 -15.11 5.89 6.97
C ASP A 28 -16.37 5.54 7.80
N ALA A 29 -16.54 4.27 8.18
CA ALA A 29 -17.66 3.84 9.02
C ALA A 29 -17.62 4.47 10.41
N ALA A 30 -16.48 4.45 11.10
CA ALA A 30 -16.33 4.99 12.44
C ALA A 30 -16.54 6.52 12.46
N SER A 31 -16.00 7.24 11.48
CA SER A 31 -16.20 8.69 11.35
C SER A 31 -17.66 9.07 11.04
N ARG A 32 -18.46 8.16 10.52
CA ARG A 32 -19.92 8.31 10.36
C ARG A 32 -20.70 7.90 11.63
N GLY A 33 -20.04 7.59 12.76
CA GLY A 33 -20.66 7.27 14.04
C GLY A 33 -21.14 5.82 14.19
N MET A 34 -20.70 4.90 13.33
CA MET A 34 -21.02 3.48 13.42
C MET A 34 -20.11 2.78 14.41
N SER A 35 -20.60 1.77 15.10
CA SER A 35 -19.77 0.87 15.90
C SER A 35 -19.01 -0.08 14.98
N VAL A 36 -17.66 -0.03 15.05
CA VAL A 36 -16.78 -0.75 14.10
C VAL A 36 -15.83 -1.69 14.83
N LEU A 37 -15.78 -2.93 14.36
CA LEU A 37 -14.70 -3.87 14.65
C LEU A 37 -13.88 -4.08 13.38
N ILE A 38 -12.55 -3.93 13.46
CA ILE A 38 -11.63 -4.32 12.40
C ILE A 38 -10.65 -5.37 12.91
N VAL A 39 -10.50 -6.45 12.17
CA VAL A 39 -9.58 -7.55 12.51
C VAL A 39 -8.66 -7.89 11.33
N ASP A 40 -7.43 -8.29 11.65
CA ASP A 40 -6.50 -8.88 10.70
C ASP A 40 -5.85 -10.13 11.30
N GLY A 41 -5.75 -11.18 10.50
CA GLY A 41 -5.09 -12.43 10.93
C GLY A 41 -3.58 -12.32 11.08
N GLN A 42 -3.02 -11.16 10.72
CA GLN A 42 -1.62 -10.80 10.85
C GLN A 42 -1.51 -9.39 11.45
N ASP A 43 -0.31 -8.80 11.38
CA ASP A 43 -0.12 -7.40 11.71
C ASP A 43 -0.75 -6.44 10.66
N TRP A 44 -0.96 -5.19 11.06
CA TRP A 44 -1.50 -4.12 10.21
C TRP A 44 -0.69 -3.94 8.93
N ALA A 45 -1.38 -3.81 7.81
CA ALA A 45 -0.77 -3.60 6.50
C ALA A 45 0.25 -4.67 6.08
N SER A 46 0.29 -5.84 6.69
CA SER A 46 1.26 -6.91 6.42
C SER A 46 1.21 -7.44 4.97
N GLY A 47 0.08 -7.28 4.29
CA GLY A 47 -0.09 -7.64 2.89
C GLY A 47 0.53 -6.63 1.92
N HIS A 48 -0.16 -6.37 0.81
CA HIS A 48 0.31 -5.43 -0.24
C HIS A 48 0.45 -3.97 0.23
N ALA A 49 -0.26 -3.59 1.29
CA ALA A 49 -0.33 -2.21 1.77
C ALA A 49 0.99 -1.66 2.31
N SER A 50 1.97 -2.51 2.66
CA SER A 50 3.34 -2.09 3.01
C SER A 50 4.38 -2.52 1.98
N ARG A 51 4.01 -3.30 0.97
CA ARG A 51 4.93 -3.94 0.00
C ARG A 51 4.67 -3.45 -1.42
N SER A 52 4.43 -2.15 -1.58
CA SER A 52 4.10 -1.53 -2.86
C SER A 52 5.28 -0.77 -3.49
N GLY A 53 5.12 -0.31 -4.73
CA GLY A 53 6.07 0.57 -5.42
C GLY A 53 6.01 2.02 -4.95
N LYS A 54 5.32 2.33 -3.87
CA LYS A 54 5.18 3.66 -3.25
C LYS A 54 4.53 4.72 -4.16
N HIS A 55 4.13 4.37 -5.36
CA HIS A 55 3.54 5.27 -6.35
C HIS A 55 2.06 5.53 -6.07
N ILE A 56 1.69 6.80 -5.99
CA ILE A 56 0.32 7.30 -5.91
C ILE A 56 0.04 8.12 -7.18
N GLY A 57 -0.86 7.61 -7.99
CA GLY A 57 -1.21 8.17 -9.29
C GLY A 57 -1.97 7.16 -10.12
N SER A 58 -1.95 7.35 -11.44
CA SER A 58 -2.60 6.44 -12.38
C SER A 58 -1.62 5.88 -13.40
N ASP A 59 -1.97 4.73 -13.96
CA ASP A 59 -1.21 4.17 -15.09
C ASP A 59 -1.49 4.96 -16.37
N ILE A 60 -0.51 5.77 -16.80
CA ILE A 60 -0.61 6.62 -17.99
C ILE A 60 -0.94 5.85 -19.28
N ARG A 61 -0.70 4.53 -19.32
CA ARG A 61 -1.06 3.69 -20.47
C ARG A 61 -2.56 3.62 -20.72
N ARG A 62 -3.37 3.85 -19.68
CA ARG A 62 -4.85 3.89 -19.77
C ARG A 62 -5.37 5.09 -20.58
N LEU A 63 -4.55 6.12 -20.77
CA LEU A 63 -4.90 7.30 -21.58
C LEU A 63 -5.06 6.96 -23.08
N VAL A 64 -4.46 5.88 -23.53
CA VAL A 64 -4.53 5.43 -24.95
C VAL A 64 -5.97 5.07 -25.36
N CYS A 65 -6.81 4.64 -24.40
CA CYS A 65 -8.20 4.25 -24.65
C CYS A 65 -9.17 5.07 -23.80
N PRO A 66 -10.20 5.71 -24.39
CA PRO A 66 -11.19 6.48 -23.65
C PRO A 66 -11.88 5.72 -22.52
N ALA A 67 -12.07 4.41 -22.66
CA ALA A 67 -12.62 3.56 -21.59
C ALA A 67 -11.79 3.59 -20.28
N GLY A 68 -10.50 3.94 -20.35
CA GLY A 68 -9.63 4.10 -19.18
C GLY A 68 -9.71 5.46 -18.51
N TRP A 69 -10.30 6.48 -19.13
CA TRP A 69 -10.24 7.87 -18.66
C TRP A 69 -11.00 8.09 -17.35
N ALA A 70 -12.14 7.42 -17.17
CA ALA A 70 -12.92 7.53 -15.92
C ALA A 70 -12.07 7.10 -14.71
N ARG A 71 -11.38 5.97 -14.84
CA ARG A 71 -10.46 5.49 -13.81
C ARG A 71 -9.28 6.44 -13.58
N VAL A 72 -8.65 6.95 -14.64
CA VAL A 72 -7.55 7.92 -14.53
C VAL A 72 -8.02 9.16 -13.77
N ARG A 73 -9.20 9.70 -14.09
CA ARG A 73 -9.77 10.87 -13.40
C ARG A 73 -10.00 10.58 -11.91
N GLU A 74 -10.56 9.43 -11.58
CA GLU A 74 -10.83 9.03 -10.19
C GLU A 74 -9.50 8.86 -9.42
N GLU A 75 -8.52 8.14 -9.99
CA GLU A 75 -7.21 7.96 -9.36
C GLU A 75 -6.47 9.30 -9.16
N LEU A 76 -6.56 10.24 -10.10
CA LEU A 76 -5.95 11.57 -9.97
C LEU A 76 -6.70 12.48 -8.98
N TYR A 77 -8.02 12.35 -8.89
CA TYR A 77 -8.82 13.02 -7.87
C TYR A 77 -8.42 12.53 -6.46
N GLU A 78 -8.34 11.23 -6.24
CA GLU A 78 -7.94 10.64 -4.95
C GLU A 78 -6.47 10.97 -4.61
N ARG A 79 -5.56 10.98 -5.60
CA ARG A 79 -4.18 11.45 -5.39
C ARG A 79 -4.16 12.90 -4.87
N ARG A 80 -5.00 13.79 -5.42
CA ARG A 80 -5.10 15.18 -4.97
C ARG A 80 -5.54 15.24 -3.51
N LEU A 81 -6.55 14.46 -3.13
CA LEU A 81 -7.00 14.39 -1.73
C LEU A 81 -5.90 13.88 -0.81
N LEU A 82 -5.16 12.85 -1.21
CA LEU A 82 -4.02 12.33 -0.45
C LEU A 82 -2.92 13.36 -0.22
N LEU A 83 -2.55 14.12 -1.25
CA LEU A 83 -1.57 15.21 -1.13
C LEU A 83 -2.02 16.33 -0.19
N GLN A 84 -3.33 16.55 -0.06
CA GLN A 84 -3.92 17.53 0.84
C GLN A 84 -4.07 17.02 2.27
N ASN A 85 -4.54 15.78 2.42
CA ASN A 85 -4.95 15.21 3.69
C ASN A 85 -3.80 14.51 4.45
N ALA A 86 -2.77 14.05 3.74
CA ALA A 86 -1.63 13.32 4.32
C ALA A 86 -0.27 13.89 3.85
N PRO A 87 0.01 15.20 4.00
CA PRO A 87 1.19 15.84 3.39
C PRO A 87 2.53 15.36 3.96
N SER A 88 2.56 14.80 5.16
CA SER A 88 3.76 14.19 5.77
C SER A 88 4.04 12.78 5.24
N LEU A 89 3.02 12.08 4.75
CA LEU A 89 3.09 10.70 4.26
C LEU A 89 3.11 10.61 2.73
N VAL A 90 2.48 11.59 2.06
CA VAL A 90 2.33 11.62 0.60
C VAL A 90 2.91 12.93 0.06
N ARG A 91 3.88 12.82 -0.82
CA ARG A 91 4.56 13.97 -1.42
C ARG A 91 4.51 13.92 -2.94
N ALA A 92 4.43 15.09 -3.57
CA ALA A 92 4.55 15.21 -5.01
C ALA A 92 5.92 14.73 -5.48
N GLN A 93 5.95 13.95 -6.56
CA GLN A 93 7.15 13.36 -7.15
C GLN A 93 7.17 13.66 -8.65
N ASN A 94 8.29 14.22 -9.11
CA ASN A 94 8.50 14.41 -10.53
C ASN A 94 8.99 13.12 -11.18
N TYR A 95 8.27 12.65 -12.17
CA TYR A 95 8.60 11.48 -12.98
C TYR A 95 9.12 11.91 -14.34
N VAL A 96 10.20 11.28 -14.77
CA VAL A 96 10.89 11.57 -16.04
C VAL A 96 10.84 10.33 -16.92
N ILE A 97 10.32 10.49 -18.14
CA ILE A 97 10.25 9.44 -19.16
C ILE A 97 11.36 9.72 -20.19
N PRO A 98 12.45 8.96 -20.25
CA PRO A 98 13.47 9.12 -21.25
C PRO A 98 12.94 8.74 -22.64
N CYS A 99 13.27 9.56 -23.63
CA CYS A 99 12.81 9.40 -25.02
C CYS A 99 14.00 9.23 -25.96
N ARG A 100 13.89 8.29 -26.91
CA ARG A 100 14.94 8.02 -27.91
C ARG A 100 14.71 8.75 -29.25
N SER A 101 13.56 9.39 -29.45
CA SER A 101 13.25 10.20 -30.62
C SER A 101 12.41 11.41 -30.25
N LYS A 102 12.54 12.51 -31.04
CA LYS A 102 11.72 13.72 -30.87
C LYS A 102 10.24 13.46 -31.12
N VAL A 103 9.90 12.62 -32.11
CA VAL A 103 8.52 12.24 -32.42
C VAL A 103 7.90 11.45 -31.26
N GLY A 104 8.61 10.45 -30.73
CA GLY A 104 8.16 9.71 -29.55
C GLY A 104 8.02 10.59 -28.29
N MET A 105 8.83 11.63 -28.17
CA MET A 105 8.72 12.62 -27.11
C MET A 105 7.44 13.45 -27.25
N ALA A 106 7.15 13.97 -28.46
CA ALA A 106 5.95 14.75 -28.73
C ALA A 106 4.66 13.93 -28.47
N LEU A 107 4.59 12.69 -28.95
CA LEU A 107 3.45 11.79 -28.72
C LEU A 107 3.21 11.52 -27.22
N ARG A 108 4.28 11.31 -26.44
CA ARG A 108 4.15 11.13 -24.98
C ARG A 108 3.72 12.41 -24.28
N ALA A 109 4.26 13.56 -24.68
CA ALA A 109 3.88 14.86 -24.15
C ALA A 109 2.39 15.14 -24.38
N SER A 110 1.86 14.84 -25.57
CA SER A 110 0.43 15.00 -25.90
C SER A 110 -0.46 14.11 -25.00
N SER A 111 -0.11 12.84 -24.84
CA SER A 111 -0.85 11.94 -23.95
C SER A 111 -0.81 12.41 -22.48
N LEU A 112 0.35 12.91 -22.03
CA LEU A 112 0.51 13.41 -20.66
C LEU A 112 -0.12 14.80 -20.46
N ALA A 113 -0.34 15.59 -21.52
CA ALA A 113 -1.11 16.82 -21.43
C ALA A 113 -2.55 16.53 -20.99
N LEU A 114 -3.18 15.47 -21.54
CA LEU A 114 -4.49 14.99 -21.09
C LEU A 114 -4.46 14.52 -19.63
N TYR A 115 -3.38 13.83 -19.20
CA TYR A 115 -3.16 13.45 -17.80
C TYR A 115 -3.12 14.68 -16.88
N SER A 116 -2.39 15.73 -17.29
CA SER A 116 -2.32 16.99 -16.55
C SER A 116 -3.67 17.71 -16.46
N LEU A 117 -4.48 17.65 -17.52
CA LEU A 117 -5.82 18.23 -17.52
C LEU A 117 -6.73 17.53 -16.48
N PHE A 118 -6.67 16.21 -16.38
CA PHE A 118 -7.40 15.46 -15.34
C PHE A 118 -6.83 15.68 -13.94
N SER A 119 -5.58 16.10 -13.84
CA SER A 119 -4.81 16.28 -12.61
C SER A 119 -4.87 17.69 -12.03
N SER A 120 -5.57 18.64 -12.67
CA SER A 120 -5.54 20.07 -12.33
C SER A 120 -5.91 20.34 -10.86
N GLY A 121 -5.10 21.16 -10.17
CA GLY A 121 -5.38 21.72 -8.85
C GLY A 121 -4.76 21.03 -7.63
N GLY A 122 -3.81 20.11 -7.78
CA GLY A 122 -3.08 19.52 -6.65
C GLY A 122 -1.86 20.33 -6.18
N ARG A 123 -1.62 20.47 -4.87
CA ARG A 123 -0.40 21.06 -4.32
C ARG A 123 0.85 20.33 -4.85
N GLY A 124 1.84 21.09 -5.36
CA GLY A 124 3.11 20.56 -5.83
C GLY A 124 3.08 19.88 -7.21
N THR A 125 1.93 19.85 -7.90
CA THR A 125 1.87 19.33 -9.27
C THR A 125 2.44 20.35 -10.25
N ARG A 126 3.34 19.88 -11.13
CA ARG A 126 3.92 20.69 -12.21
C ARG A 126 3.30 20.28 -13.54
N PRO A 127 3.15 21.20 -14.50
CA PRO A 127 2.70 20.86 -15.84
C PRO A 127 3.67 19.90 -16.52
N VAL A 128 3.17 19.16 -17.49
CA VAL A 128 4.02 18.32 -18.37
C VAL A 128 5.01 19.21 -19.10
N SER A 129 6.28 18.81 -19.12
CA SER A 129 7.31 19.50 -19.86
C SER A 129 8.15 18.56 -20.71
N MET A 130 8.66 19.08 -21.83
CA MET A 130 9.62 18.40 -22.68
C MET A 130 11.01 18.96 -22.42
N GLN A 131 11.99 18.09 -22.28
CA GLN A 131 13.38 18.44 -22.05
C GLN A 131 14.23 17.88 -23.17
N GLY A 132 15.10 18.71 -23.74
CA GLY A 132 16.14 18.24 -24.66
C GLY A 132 17.14 17.32 -23.96
N ARG A 133 18.08 16.78 -24.72
CA ARG A 133 19.08 15.81 -24.22
C ARG A 133 19.85 16.31 -22.98
N VAL A 134 20.29 17.56 -23.00
CA VAL A 134 21.04 18.15 -21.86
C VAL A 134 20.17 18.24 -20.61
N GLY A 135 18.94 18.74 -20.74
CA GLY A 135 18.00 18.81 -19.64
C GLY A 135 17.64 17.43 -19.08
N ALA A 136 17.44 16.43 -19.96
CA ALA A 136 17.17 15.06 -19.56
C ALA A 136 18.34 14.45 -18.76
N LEU A 137 19.59 14.69 -19.14
CA LEU A 137 20.79 14.25 -18.41
C LEU A 137 20.94 14.96 -17.07
N GLY A 138 20.57 16.24 -16.98
CA GLY A 138 20.56 16.99 -15.73
C GLY A 138 19.48 16.49 -14.74
N MET A 139 18.33 16.06 -15.25
CA MET A 139 17.26 15.52 -14.43
C MET A 139 17.51 14.08 -13.97
N LEU A 140 18.18 13.28 -14.79
CA LEU A 140 18.50 11.86 -14.53
C LEU A 140 20.03 11.63 -14.68
N PRO A 141 20.86 12.19 -13.78
CA PRO A 141 22.28 11.86 -13.77
C PRO A 141 22.42 10.35 -13.50
N GLY A 142 23.29 9.71 -14.29
CA GLY A 142 23.46 8.24 -14.25
C GLY A 142 22.62 7.47 -15.28
N ILE A 143 21.79 8.14 -16.09
CA ILE A 143 21.13 7.48 -17.22
C ILE A 143 22.08 7.20 -18.38
N GLU A 144 21.81 6.15 -19.16
CA GLU A 144 22.53 5.82 -20.38
C GLU A 144 22.38 6.93 -21.44
N ARG A 145 23.51 7.48 -21.90
CA ARG A 145 23.54 8.62 -22.83
C ARG A 145 23.30 8.22 -24.28
N LYS A 146 23.61 6.96 -24.63
CA LYS A 146 23.50 6.48 -26.02
C LYS A 146 22.04 6.39 -26.44
N GLY A 147 21.72 7.07 -27.55
CA GLY A 147 20.37 7.08 -28.11
C GLY A 147 19.36 7.93 -27.35
N LEU A 148 19.77 8.72 -26.35
CA LEU A 148 18.87 9.64 -25.66
C LEU A 148 18.65 10.92 -26.50
N ALA A 149 17.40 11.17 -26.91
CA ALA A 149 17.00 12.38 -27.60
C ALA A 149 16.51 13.49 -26.64
N GLY A 150 15.93 13.10 -25.52
CA GLY A 150 15.38 14.00 -24.50
C GLY A 150 14.51 13.26 -23.51
N ALA A 151 13.65 13.97 -22.79
CA ALA A 151 12.70 13.39 -21.84
C ALA A 151 11.39 14.17 -21.79
N VAL A 152 10.34 13.51 -21.33
CA VAL A 152 9.06 14.14 -20.94
C VAL A 152 8.91 13.99 -19.43
N THR A 153 8.46 15.05 -18.76
CA THR A 153 8.23 15.03 -17.31
C THR A 153 6.77 15.20 -16.98
N PHE A 154 6.34 14.56 -15.92
CA PHE A 154 5.02 14.74 -15.33
C PHE A 154 5.10 14.56 -13.81
N THR A 155 4.11 15.03 -13.08
CA THR A 155 4.08 14.92 -11.63
C THR A 155 3.00 13.94 -11.21
N ASP A 156 3.41 12.98 -10.36
CA ASP A 156 2.55 12.13 -9.56
C ASP A 156 2.93 12.27 -8.08
N ALA A 157 2.65 11.28 -7.26
CA ALA A 157 3.08 11.29 -5.88
C ALA A 157 3.73 9.98 -5.45
N VAL A 158 4.51 10.05 -4.37
CA VAL A 158 5.02 8.89 -3.63
C VAL A 158 4.47 8.91 -2.22
N CYS A 159 4.23 7.73 -1.66
CA CYS A 159 3.61 7.54 -0.36
C CYS A 159 4.45 6.62 0.52
N ASP A 160 4.56 6.95 1.79
CA ASP A 160 4.84 5.95 2.81
C ASP A 160 3.57 5.12 3.03
N ASP A 161 3.49 3.99 2.35
CA ASP A 161 2.30 3.14 2.30
C ASP A 161 1.95 2.51 3.66
N ALA A 162 2.94 2.01 4.40
CA ALA A 162 2.74 1.49 5.74
C ALA A 162 2.39 2.61 6.74
N GLY A 163 3.05 3.77 6.64
CA GLY A 163 2.70 4.96 7.43
C GLY A 163 1.29 5.45 7.18
N LEU A 164 0.84 5.45 5.92
CA LEU A 164 -0.54 5.77 5.58
C LEU A 164 -1.52 4.78 6.24
N ALA A 165 -1.24 3.49 6.17
CA ALA A 165 -2.09 2.47 6.79
C ALA A 165 -2.16 2.64 8.32
N LEU A 166 -1.04 2.89 9.00
CA LEU A 166 -1.02 3.16 10.44
C LEU A 166 -1.75 4.46 10.82
N SER A 167 -1.67 5.49 9.97
CA SER A 167 -2.43 6.72 10.17
C SER A 167 -3.93 6.51 10.02
N LEU A 168 -4.36 5.66 9.07
CA LEU A 168 -5.77 5.25 8.94
C LEU A 168 -6.25 4.46 10.16
N LEU A 169 -5.42 3.54 10.67
CA LEU A 169 -5.69 2.80 11.91
C LEU A 169 -5.90 3.74 13.08
N LYS A 170 -4.95 4.67 13.29
CA LYS A 170 -5.03 5.67 14.36
C LYS A 170 -6.31 6.46 14.26
N GLY A 171 -6.64 7.00 13.08
CA GLY A 171 -7.87 7.73 12.87
C GLY A 171 -9.13 6.89 13.15
N ALA A 172 -9.18 5.63 12.70
CA ALA A 172 -10.32 4.76 12.97
C ALA A 172 -10.51 4.51 14.47
N VAL A 173 -9.42 4.30 15.22
CA VAL A 173 -9.45 4.11 16.68
C VAL A 173 -9.85 5.38 17.42
N GLU A 174 -9.39 6.56 16.97
CA GLU A 174 -9.79 7.86 17.53
C GLU A 174 -11.30 8.12 17.37
N TYR A 175 -11.90 7.62 16.27
CA TYR A 175 -13.35 7.64 16.07
C TYR A 175 -14.09 6.46 16.75
N GLY A 176 -13.41 5.68 17.59
CA GLY A 176 -14.02 4.65 18.44
C GLY A 176 -14.01 3.23 17.89
N ALA A 177 -13.39 2.98 16.73
CA ALA A 177 -13.25 1.62 16.22
C ALA A 177 -12.46 0.73 17.19
N VAL A 178 -12.88 -0.53 17.34
CA VAL A 178 -12.14 -1.60 17.99
C VAL A 178 -11.27 -2.27 16.93
N ALA A 179 -9.95 -2.24 17.12
CA ALA A 179 -8.98 -2.76 16.16
C ALA A 179 -8.13 -3.86 16.79
N LEU A 180 -8.08 -5.05 16.16
CA LEU A 180 -7.36 -6.22 16.63
C LEU A 180 -6.53 -6.84 15.51
N ASN A 181 -5.20 -6.78 15.63
CA ASN A 181 -4.28 -7.56 14.79
C ASN A 181 -4.05 -8.95 15.38
N ASN A 182 -3.44 -9.84 14.60
CA ASN A 182 -3.26 -11.25 14.97
C ASN A 182 -4.57 -11.95 15.35
N MET A 183 -5.69 -11.43 14.88
CA MET A 183 -7.04 -11.92 15.12
C MET A 183 -7.67 -12.35 13.80
N ARG A 184 -7.72 -13.65 13.57
CA ARG A 184 -8.16 -14.22 12.29
C ARG A 184 -9.64 -14.61 12.33
N MET A 185 -10.41 -14.22 11.32
CA MET A 185 -11.71 -14.83 11.08
C MET A 185 -11.50 -16.28 10.60
N ILE A 186 -12.17 -17.22 11.26
CA ILE A 186 -12.05 -18.66 10.98
C ILE A 186 -13.38 -19.28 10.54
N ASP A 187 -14.50 -18.61 10.82
CA ASP A 187 -15.84 -19.09 10.49
C ASP A 187 -16.85 -17.94 10.54
N ALA A 188 -18.03 -18.15 9.99
CA ALA A 188 -19.18 -17.25 10.08
C ALA A 188 -20.48 -18.04 10.26
N GLU A 189 -21.41 -17.48 11.01
CA GLU A 189 -22.77 -18.02 11.09
C GLU A 189 -23.73 -17.14 10.26
N ALA A 190 -24.62 -17.81 9.57
CA ALA A 190 -25.64 -17.15 8.77
C ALA A 190 -27.02 -17.68 9.12
N ASP A 191 -28.02 -16.79 9.09
CA ASP A 191 -29.44 -17.12 9.11
C ASP A 191 -30.02 -16.84 7.71
N GLY A 192 -30.33 -17.90 7.00
CA GLY A 192 -30.70 -17.82 5.59
C GLY A 192 -29.59 -17.19 4.75
N ARG A 193 -29.85 -16.04 4.16
CA ARG A 193 -28.87 -15.27 3.36
C ARG A 193 -28.29 -14.06 4.10
N ARG A 194 -28.21 -14.09 5.42
CA ARG A 194 -27.65 -13.02 6.23
C ARG A 194 -26.62 -13.54 7.21
N VAL A 195 -25.41 -13.01 7.17
CA VAL A 195 -24.38 -13.26 8.18
C VAL A 195 -24.81 -12.59 9.49
N THR A 196 -24.90 -13.35 10.56
CA THR A 196 -25.33 -12.88 11.90
C THR A 196 -24.16 -12.70 12.84
N SER A 197 -23.10 -13.51 12.67
CA SER A 197 -21.90 -13.46 13.48
C SER A 197 -20.68 -13.96 12.74
N VAL A 198 -19.51 -13.52 13.18
CA VAL A 198 -18.21 -14.01 12.75
C VAL A 198 -17.51 -14.69 13.93
N VAL A 199 -16.77 -15.76 13.66
CA VAL A 199 -15.93 -16.43 14.66
C VAL A 199 -14.49 -16.01 14.42
N LEU A 200 -13.91 -15.39 15.42
CA LEU A 200 -12.53 -14.90 15.41
C LEU A 200 -11.65 -15.84 16.24
N GLN A 201 -10.40 -16.02 15.83
CA GLN A 201 -9.38 -16.74 16.58
C GLN A 201 -8.14 -15.86 16.72
N ASP A 202 -7.71 -15.72 17.97
CA ASP A 202 -6.44 -15.11 18.31
C ASP A 202 -5.29 -16.04 17.86
N ALA A 203 -4.37 -15.51 17.06
CA ALA A 203 -3.27 -16.30 16.51
C ALA A 203 -2.22 -16.71 17.55
N GLU A 204 -2.10 -15.95 18.65
CA GLU A 204 -1.11 -16.21 19.71
C GLU A 204 -1.65 -17.21 20.75
N THR A 205 -2.88 -17.01 21.22
CA THR A 205 -3.47 -17.81 22.29
C THR A 205 -4.35 -18.97 21.80
N GLY A 206 -4.76 -18.94 20.53
CA GLY A 206 -5.71 -19.89 19.94
C GLY A 206 -7.16 -19.70 20.44
N ARG A 207 -7.42 -18.73 21.33
CA ARG A 207 -8.76 -18.49 21.87
C ARG A 207 -9.71 -18.06 20.76
N LYS A 208 -10.91 -18.64 20.79
CA LYS A 208 -11.98 -18.31 19.83
C LYS A 208 -13.01 -17.40 20.48
N ARG A 209 -13.52 -16.47 19.68
CA ARG A 209 -14.59 -15.56 20.09
C ARG A 209 -15.60 -15.37 18.96
N LYS A 210 -16.87 -15.47 19.30
CA LYS A 210 -17.99 -15.18 18.42
C LYS A 210 -18.42 -13.72 18.64
N VAL A 211 -18.57 -12.97 17.54
CA VAL A 211 -18.98 -11.56 17.53
C VAL A 211 -20.17 -11.38 16.60
N ARG A 212 -21.24 -10.81 17.10
CA ARG A 212 -22.44 -10.47 16.31
C ARG A 212 -22.15 -9.23 15.44
N THR A 213 -22.71 -9.21 14.24
CA THR A 213 -22.47 -8.11 13.30
C THR A 213 -23.72 -7.85 12.44
N ARG A 214 -23.98 -6.58 12.16
CA ARG A 214 -25.02 -6.17 11.22
C ARG A 214 -24.56 -6.24 9.78
N THR A 215 -23.29 -5.87 9.52
CA THR A 215 -22.68 -5.89 8.19
C THR A 215 -21.23 -6.40 8.28
N VAL A 216 -20.80 -7.16 7.26
CA VAL A 216 -19.44 -7.64 7.12
C VAL A 216 -18.81 -7.02 5.88
N PHE A 217 -17.65 -6.39 6.02
CA PHE A 217 -16.83 -5.93 4.92
C PHE A 217 -15.60 -6.82 4.78
N ASN A 218 -15.60 -7.63 3.75
CA ASN A 218 -14.44 -8.45 3.39
C ASN A 218 -13.45 -7.62 2.59
N CYS A 219 -12.38 -7.20 3.26
CA CYS A 219 -11.25 -6.44 2.74
C CYS A 219 -9.94 -7.23 2.81
N ALA A 220 -10.01 -8.56 2.83
CA ALA A 220 -8.87 -9.47 3.02
C ALA A 220 -7.91 -9.53 1.81
N GLY A 221 -8.07 -8.66 0.80
CA GLY A 221 -7.16 -8.54 -0.32
C GLY A 221 -7.07 -9.83 -1.13
N VAL A 222 -5.89 -10.45 -1.20
CA VAL A 222 -5.67 -11.69 -1.95
C VAL A 222 -6.32 -12.92 -1.31
N TRP A 223 -6.68 -12.84 -0.04
CA TRP A 223 -7.41 -13.90 0.70
C TRP A 223 -8.93 -13.64 0.73
N ALA A 224 -9.44 -12.68 -0.04
CA ALA A 224 -10.87 -12.35 -0.01
C ALA A 224 -11.75 -13.54 -0.43
N ASP A 225 -11.31 -14.37 -1.38
CA ASP A 225 -12.06 -15.56 -1.78
C ASP A 225 -12.08 -16.64 -0.69
N ASP A 226 -11.04 -16.74 0.16
CA ASP A 226 -11.03 -17.66 1.30
C ASP A 226 -12.04 -17.22 2.35
N VAL A 227 -12.14 -15.94 2.66
CA VAL A 227 -13.17 -15.38 3.57
C VAL A 227 -14.57 -15.61 3.01
N ARG A 228 -14.78 -15.46 1.70
CA ARG A 228 -16.08 -15.75 1.05
C ARG A 228 -16.49 -17.22 1.22
N ARG A 229 -15.53 -18.14 1.04
CA ARG A 229 -15.79 -19.58 1.18
C ARG A 229 -16.07 -20.03 2.62
N MET A 230 -15.69 -19.26 3.65
CA MET A 230 -16.10 -19.50 5.03
C MET A 230 -17.62 -19.30 5.20
N VAL A 231 -18.23 -18.46 4.36
CA VAL A 231 -19.68 -18.19 4.39
C VAL A 231 -20.42 -19.05 3.35
N ASP A 232 -19.84 -19.23 2.15
CA ASP A 232 -20.41 -20.03 1.07
C ASP A 232 -19.31 -20.75 0.28
N VAL A 233 -19.17 -22.05 0.54
CA VAL A 233 -18.16 -22.90 -0.10
C VAL A 233 -18.31 -22.99 -1.63
N THR A 234 -19.48 -22.64 -2.17
CA THR A 234 -19.80 -22.73 -3.60
C THR A 234 -19.39 -21.47 -4.38
N CYS A 235 -18.96 -20.40 -3.70
CA CYS A 235 -18.64 -19.15 -4.38
C CYS A 235 -17.41 -19.29 -5.30
N GLY A 236 -17.54 -18.76 -6.53
CA GLY A 236 -16.45 -18.73 -7.51
C GLY A 236 -15.36 -17.70 -7.16
N ASN A 237 -14.23 -17.75 -7.84
CA ASN A 237 -13.13 -16.84 -7.61
C ASN A 237 -13.44 -15.43 -8.14
N LEU A 238 -13.29 -14.44 -7.30
CA LEU A 238 -13.33 -13.00 -7.65
C LEU A 238 -11.93 -12.42 -7.81
N VAL A 239 -10.94 -12.98 -7.11
CA VAL A 239 -9.61 -12.42 -7.01
C VAL A 239 -8.67 -13.08 -8.00
N LYS A 240 -7.95 -12.25 -8.76
CA LYS A 240 -6.75 -12.61 -9.48
C LYS A 240 -5.54 -12.10 -8.70
N ILE A 241 -4.62 -13.00 -8.36
CA ILE A 241 -3.43 -12.68 -7.58
C ILE A 241 -2.28 -12.34 -8.52
N VAL A 242 -1.66 -11.16 -8.33
CA VAL A 242 -0.49 -10.74 -9.10
C VAL A 242 0.65 -10.39 -8.13
N ARG A 243 1.78 -11.11 -8.23
CA ARG A 243 2.99 -10.77 -7.48
C ARG A 243 3.71 -9.60 -8.13
N ARG A 244 4.04 -8.61 -7.31
CA ARG A 244 4.83 -7.42 -7.65
C ARG A 244 6.14 -7.46 -6.87
N SER A 245 7.25 -7.63 -7.57
CA SER A 245 8.58 -7.73 -6.95
C SER A 245 9.40 -6.48 -7.17
N TYR A 246 10.21 -6.14 -6.16
CA TYR A 246 11.01 -4.93 -6.10
C TYR A 246 12.43 -5.25 -5.63
N ILE A 247 13.39 -4.43 -6.06
CA ILE A 247 14.76 -4.40 -5.52
C ILE A 247 15.09 -2.97 -5.09
N VAL A 248 15.94 -2.85 -4.09
CA VAL A 248 16.44 -1.57 -3.58
C VAL A 248 17.95 -1.53 -3.72
N VAL A 249 18.45 -0.41 -4.28
CA VAL A 249 19.87 -0.18 -4.50
C VAL A 249 20.29 1.18 -3.99
N ASP A 250 21.58 1.43 -3.94
CA ASP A 250 22.14 2.70 -3.49
C ASP A 250 21.76 3.86 -4.43
N LYS A 251 21.52 5.05 -3.86
CA LYS A 251 21.18 6.26 -4.61
C LYS A 251 22.27 6.71 -5.58
N THR A 252 23.51 6.25 -5.41
CA THR A 252 24.65 6.58 -6.27
C THR A 252 24.48 6.14 -7.73
N PHE A 253 23.60 5.16 -8.01
CA PHE A 253 23.28 4.75 -9.38
C PHE A 253 22.50 5.82 -10.17
N MET A 254 21.68 6.64 -9.48
CA MET A 254 20.94 7.76 -10.05
C MET A 254 20.77 8.85 -8.98
N PRO A 255 21.82 9.69 -8.75
CA PRO A 255 21.84 10.67 -7.66
C PRO A 255 20.96 11.89 -7.95
N THR A 256 19.65 11.70 -7.97
CA THR A 256 18.64 12.73 -8.21
C THR A 256 17.46 12.61 -7.26
N GLY A 257 16.64 13.65 -7.15
CA GLY A 257 15.33 13.62 -6.52
C GLY A 257 14.20 13.26 -7.49
N ASN A 258 14.48 13.13 -8.79
CA ASN A 258 13.47 12.73 -9.78
C ASN A 258 13.35 11.20 -9.86
N ALA A 259 12.13 10.74 -10.14
CA ALA A 259 11.88 9.34 -10.44
C ALA A 259 11.96 9.09 -11.95
N LEU A 260 12.45 7.92 -12.35
CA LEU A 260 12.39 7.46 -13.73
C LEU A 260 11.14 6.60 -13.93
N TYR A 261 10.42 6.81 -15.02
CA TYR A 261 9.24 6.06 -15.40
C TYR A 261 9.39 5.49 -16.80
N LEU A 262 9.29 4.19 -16.95
CA LEU A 262 9.26 3.51 -18.23
C LEU A 262 7.88 2.84 -18.43
N PRO A 263 7.03 3.33 -19.33
CA PRO A 263 5.65 2.83 -19.48
C PRO A 263 5.53 1.33 -19.81
N ARG A 264 6.50 0.79 -20.54
CA ARG A 264 6.62 -0.65 -20.80
C ARG A 264 7.86 -1.17 -20.11
N GLY A 265 7.68 -1.66 -18.87
CA GLY A 265 8.74 -2.16 -18.01
C GLY A 265 9.03 -3.64 -18.17
N CYS A 266 9.32 -4.28 -17.06
CA CYS A 266 9.70 -5.68 -16.96
C CYS A 266 8.64 -6.60 -17.57
N GLY A 267 9.00 -7.34 -18.62
CA GLY A 267 8.10 -8.31 -19.24
C GLY A 267 6.87 -7.72 -19.94
N GLY A 268 6.81 -6.39 -20.14
CA GLY A 268 5.72 -5.71 -20.88
C GLY A 268 4.37 -5.58 -20.15
N ARG A 269 4.20 -6.17 -18.98
CA ARG A 269 2.91 -6.19 -18.24
C ARG A 269 2.66 -4.98 -17.36
N GLY A 270 3.66 -4.16 -17.07
CA GLY A 270 3.53 -2.97 -16.20
C GLY A 270 4.61 -1.94 -16.46
N PRO A 271 4.52 -0.74 -15.85
CA PRO A 271 5.61 0.21 -15.88
C PRO A 271 6.79 -0.31 -15.03
N LEU A 272 8.00 0.06 -15.45
CA LEU A 272 9.16 0.03 -14.56
C LEU A 272 9.36 1.43 -14.01
N THR A 273 9.52 1.53 -12.70
CA THR A 273 9.87 2.78 -12.04
C THR A 273 11.20 2.63 -11.29
N ILE A 274 12.00 3.70 -11.27
CA ILE A 274 13.13 3.85 -10.37
C ILE A 274 12.83 5.09 -9.54
N VAL A 275 12.46 4.89 -8.28
CA VAL A 275 11.94 5.93 -7.39
C VAL A 275 12.94 6.21 -6.28
N PRO A 276 13.34 7.48 -6.06
CA PRO A 276 14.09 7.85 -4.87
C PRO A 276 13.25 7.64 -3.61
N TRP A 277 13.70 6.73 -2.75
CA TRP A 277 13.00 6.32 -1.54
C TRP A 277 13.95 6.24 -0.36
N GLN A 278 13.73 7.07 0.68
CA GLN A 278 14.47 7.06 1.94
C GLN A 278 16.00 6.90 1.79
N GLY A 279 16.61 7.71 0.91
CA GLY A 279 18.05 7.69 0.66
C GLY A 279 18.54 6.58 -0.30
N ARG A 280 17.66 5.74 -0.81
CA ARG A 280 17.92 4.65 -1.76
C ARG A 280 17.15 4.85 -3.07
N LEU A 281 17.24 3.89 -3.97
CA LEU A 281 16.42 3.77 -5.18
C LEU A 281 15.60 2.50 -5.10
N LEU A 282 14.29 2.63 -5.12
CA LEU A 282 13.34 1.53 -5.27
C LEU A 282 13.11 1.28 -6.76
N ILE A 283 13.36 0.07 -7.21
CA ILE A 283 13.23 -0.38 -8.61
C ILE A 283 12.17 -1.45 -8.71
N GLY A 284 11.16 -1.23 -9.50
CA GLY A 284 10.04 -2.17 -9.70
C GLY A 284 8.99 -1.63 -10.66
N ALA A 285 8.01 -2.45 -10.96
CA ALA A 285 7.74 -3.77 -10.45
C ALA A 285 7.76 -4.81 -11.59
N THR A 286 7.96 -6.08 -11.22
CA THR A 286 7.48 -7.20 -12.02
C THR A 286 5.96 -7.32 -11.93
N ALA A 287 5.36 -8.20 -12.74
CA ALA A 287 3.93 -8.54 -12.64
C ALA A 287 3.75 -10.01 -13.06
N ILE A 288 3.70 -10.90 -12.08
CA ILE A 288 3.62 -12.34 -12.28
C ILE A 288 2.32 -12.86 -11.68
N ASP A 289 1.52 -13.55 -12.49
CA ASP A 289 0.28 -14.19 -12.03
C ASP A 289 0.65 -15.31 -11.04
N GLN A 290 -0.09 -15.40 -9.93
CA GLN A 290 0.10 -16.40 -8.88
C GLN A 290 -1.19 -17.20 -8.67
N GLY A 291 -1.03 -18.51 -8.46
CA GLY A 291 -2.15 -19.39 -8.10
C GLY A 291 -2.45 -19.42 -6.60
N GLN A 292 -1.50 -19.04 -5.76
CA GLN A 292 -1.62 -19.10 -4.30
C GLN A 292 -1.17 -17.79 -3.66
N ALA A 293 -1.67 -17.50 -2.46
CA ALA A 293 -1.35 -16.33 -1.67
C ALA A 293 -0.52 -16.70 -0.43
N PRO A 294 0.83 -16.88 -0.55
CA PRO A 294 1.67 -17.05 0.62
C PRO A 294 1.61 -15.81 1.52
N ILE A 295 1.75 -16.02 2.82
CA ILE A 295 1.75 -14.96 3.84
C ILE A 295 2.94 -14.02 3.63
N ASP A 296 4.12 -14.58 3.35
CA ASP A 296 5.35 -13.84 3.09
C ASP A 296 5.86 -14.09 1.66
N PRO A 297 5.31 -13.37 0.66
CA PRO A 297 5.73 -13.53 -0.72
C PRO A 297 7.15 -12.99 -0.91
N GLN A 298 8.00 -13.80 -1.55
CA GLN A 298 9.38 -13.42 -1.86
C GLN A 298 9.57 -13.27 -3.38
N PRO A 299 10.43 -12.34 -3.85
CA PRO A 299 10.85 -12.28 -5.24
C PRO A 299 11.62 -13.55 -5.61
N THR A 300 11.38 -14.10 -6.80
CA THR A 300 12.23 -15.16 -7.35
C THR A 300 13.56 -14.58 -7.88
N GLU A 301 14.59 -15.42 -7.99
CA GLU A 301 15.87 -14.98 -8.58
C GLU A 301 15.71 -14.54 -10.05
N ASP A 302 14.78 -15.11 -10.80
CA ASP A 302 14.44 -14.68 -12.16
C ASP A 302 13.84 -13.28 -12.19
N GLU A 303 12.97 -12.95 -11.25
CA GLU A 303 12.39 -11.61 -11.12
C GLU A 303 13.47 -10.57 -10.76
N ILE A 304 14.38 -10.92 -9.86
CA ILE A 304 15.50 -10.04 -9.48
C ILE A 304 16.41 -9.81 -10.71
N ARG A 305 16.77 -10.87 -11.44
CA ARG A 305 17.55 -10.76 -12.68
C ARG A 305 16.83 -9.89 -13.72
N LEU A 306 15.52 -10.06 -13.88
CA LEU A 306 14.71 -9.27 -14.82
C LEU A 306 14.67 -7.78 -14.43
N LEU A 307 14.51 -7.47 -13.14
CA LEU A 307 14.54 -6.09 -12.63
C LEU A 307 15.92 -5.43 -12.86
N MET A 308 17.01 -6.13 -12.50
CA MET A 308 18.37 -5.66 -12.74
C MET A 308 18.63 -5.44 -14.22
N ALA A 309 18.30 -6.41 -15.08
CA ALA A 309 18.50 -6.31 -16.54
C ALA A 309 17.69 -5.13 -17.13
N SER A 310 16.46 -4.91 -16.65
CA SER A 310 15.61 -3.82 -17.12
C SER A 310 16.15 -2.45 -16.69
N ALA A 311 16.60 -2.30 -15.45
CA ALA A 311 17.25 -1.08 -14.95
C ALA A 311 18.58 -0.83 -15.67
N ASN A 312 19.37 -1.87 -15.89
CA ASN A 312 20.69 -1.81 -16.54
C ASN A 312 20.65 -1.38 -18.02
N ARG A 313 19.48 -1.50 -18.69
CA ARG A 313 19.26 -0.91 -20.03
C ARG A 313 19.17 0.61 -19.99
N LEU A 314 18.84 1.18 -18.83
CA LEU A 314 18.58 2.60 -18.64
C LEU A 314 19.73 3.32 -17.91
N LEU A 315 20.50 2.60 -17.09
CA LEU A 315 21.57 3.15 -16.27
C LEU A 315 22.92 3.01 -16.95
N SER A 316 23.79 4.02 -16.82
CA SER A 316 25.17 4.01 -17.29
C SER A 316 26.05 3.08 -16.46
N ARG A 317 25.95 3.18 -15.12
CA ARG A 317 26.56 2.23 -14.19
C ARG A 317 25.64 1.02 -14.05
N LYS A 318 26.19 -0.19 -14.19
CA LYS A 318 25.39 -1.43 -14.14
C LYS A 318 25.26 -1.94 -12.70
N ILE A 319 24.04 -2.24 -12.31
CA ILE A 319 23.70 -2.86 -11.01
C ILE A 319 24.13 -4.31 -11.06
N ARG A 320 24.88 -4.75 -10.07
CA ARG A 320 25.27 -6.13 -9.82
C ARG A 320 24.47 -6.72 -8.66
N ARG A 321 24.60 -8.03 -8.43
CA ARG A 321 23.85 -8.72 -7.35
C ARG A 321 24.22 -8.18 -5.96
N GLU A 322 25.47 -7.87 -5.73
CA GLU A 322 26.00 -7.29 -4.49
C GLU A 322 25.53 -5.86 -4.20
N ASP A 323 25.06 -5.14 -5.23
CA ASP A 323 24.54 -3.79 -5.08
C ASP A 323 23.08 -3.77 -4.54
N VAL A 324 22.39 -4.93 -4.51
CA VAL A 324 21.02 -5.05 -4.04
C VAL A 324 21.01 -5.08 -2.51
N ARG A 325 20.52 -4.00 -1.89
CA ARG A 325 20.45 -3.81 -0.43
C ARG A 325 19.24 -4.46 0.21
N ALA A 326 18.12 -4.44 -0.51
CA ALA A 326 16.90 -5.11 -0.08
C ALA A 326 16.10 -5.62 -1.30
N ARG A 327 15.27 -6.60 -1.04
CA ARG A 327 14.33 -7.17 -2.02
C ARG A 327 13.06 -7.56 -1.30
N PHE A 328 11.92 -7.31 -1.91
CA PHE A 328 10.63 -7.70 -1.35
C PHE A 328 9.58 -7.87 -2.45
N ALA A 329 8.51 -8.57 -2.13
CA ALA A 329 7.37 -8.70 -3.01
C ALA A 329 6.06 -8.46 -2.26
N GLY A 330 5.07 -7.93 -2.98
CA GLY A 330 3.71 -7.80 -2.51
C GLY A 330 2.74 -8.52 -3.44
N LEU A 331 1.67 -9.07 -2.90
CA LEU A 331 0.60 -9.69 -3.66
C LEU A 331 -0.54 -8.69 -3.87
N GLN A 332 -0.76 -8.29 -5.11
CA GLN A 332 -1.86 -7.40 -5.48
C GLN A 332 -3.08 -8.24 -5.86
N ALA A 333 -4.23 -7.95 -5.20
CA ALA A 333 -5.52 -8.46 -5.63
C ALA A 333 -6.02 -7.63 -6.82
N GLU A 334 -6.21 -8.25 -7.97
CA GLU A 334 -6.90 -7.67 -9.11
C GLU A 334 -8.28 -8.31 -9.26
N VAL A 335 -9.23 -7.61 -9.89
CA VAL A 335 -10.56 -8.17 -10.17
C VAL A 335 -10.40 -9.26 -11.22
N GLY A 336 -10.72 -10.50 -10.85
CA GLY A 336 -10.56 -11.69 -11.72
C GLY A 336 -11.71 -11.88 -12.72
N VAL A 337 -12.86 -11.30 -12.44
CA VAL A 337 -14.06 -11.40 -13.28
C VAL A 337 -14.15 -10.20 -14.22
N ARG A 338 -14.19 -10.47 -15.52
CA ARG A 338 -14.22 -9.44 -16.55
C ARG A 338 -15.48 -8.58 -16.46
N GLY A 339 -15.30 -7.27 -16.47
CA GLY A 339 -16.39 -6.28 -16.45
C GLY A 339 -17.00 -6.01 -15.07
N LEU A 340 -16.66 -6.78 -14.05
CA LEU A 340 -17.19 -6.60 -12.69
C LEU A 340 -16.81 -5.25 -12.09
N ASP A 341 -15.65 -4.72 -12.44
CA ASP A 341 -15.13 -3.45 -11.94
C ASP A 341 -15.72 -2.19 -12.64
N ALA A 342 -16.58 -2.38 -13.64
CA ALA A 342 -17.15 -1.32 -14.47
C ALA A 342 -16.08 -0.29 -14.95
N GLY A 343 -14.84 -0.74 -15.17
CA GLY A 343 -13.72 0.10 -15.61
C GLY A 343 -13.04 0.91 -14.50
N ARG A 344 -13.51 0.85 -13.25
CA ARG A 344 -12.90 1.54 -12.10
C ARG A 344 -11.64 0.82 -11.58
N GLY A 345 -11.47 -0.46 -11.91
CA GLY A 345 -10.37 -1.31 -11.48
C GLY A 345 -10.53 -1.88 -10.08
N PHE A 346 -11.65 -1.63 -9.42
CA PHE A 346 -12.09 -2.29 -8.20
C PHE A 346 -13.60 -2.57 -8.25
N ALA A 347 -14.04 -3.54 -7.48
CA ALA A 347 -15.44 -3.89 -7.34
C ALA A 347 -15.83 -3.99 -5.86
N VAL A 348 -17.08 -3.66 -5.57
CA VAL A 348 -17.77 -3.96 -4.32
C VAL A 348 -18.87 -4.95 -4.65
N VAL A 349 -18.69 -6.19 -4.24
CA VAL A 349 -19.64 -7.28 -4.51
C VAL A 349 -20.43 -7.53 -3.26
N THR A 350 -21.78 -7.51 -3.36
CA THR A 350 -22.66 -7.85 -2.25
C THR A 350 -23.00 -9.33 -2.35
N GLU A 351 -22.65 -10.05 -1.31
CA GLU A 351 -22.94 -11.47 -1.15
C GLU A 351 -23.68 -11.65 0.17
N PHE A 352 -24.55 -12.64 0.23
CA PHE A 352 -25.52 -12.62 1.32
C PHE A 352 -26.09 -11.19 1.48
N ASN A 353 -27.14 -10.99 2.11
CA ASN A 353 -27.76 -9.65 2.09
C ASN A 353 -26.90 -8.54 2.73
N ASN A 354 -25.89 -8.90 3.56
CA ASN A 354 -25.13 -7.96 4.39
C ASN A 354 -23.60 -8.17 4.38
N MET A 355 -23.06 -8.96 3.46
CA MET A 355 -21.61 -9.11 3.27
C MET A 355 -21.18 -8.38 2.00
N PHE A 356 -20.17 -7.52 2.13
CA PHE A 356 -19.61 -6.70 1.06
C PHE A 356 -18.16 -7.04 0.84
N THR A 357 -17.84 -7.69 -0.29
CA THR A 357 -16.45 -7.99 -0.65
C THR A 357 -15.87 -6.88 -1.51
N VAL A 358 -14.79 -6.26 -1.05
CA VAL A 358 -14.08 -5.19 -1.75
C VAL A 358 -12.81 -5.74 -2.36
N VAL A 359 -12.74 -5.79 -3.70
CA VAL A 359 -11.62 -6.40 -4.43
C VAL A 359 -11.05 -5.47 -5.49
N GLY A 360 -9.73 -5.54 -5.72
CA GLY A 360 -9.04 -4.77 -6.74
C GLY A 360 -8.66 -3.35 -6.33
N GLY A 361 -8.25 -2.58 -7.33
CA GLY A 361 -7.82 -1.18 -7.17
C GLY A 361 -6.40 -1.01 -6.64
N SER A 362 -5.90 0.21 -6.83
CA SER A 362 -4.62 0.65 -6.24
C SER A 362 -4.82 1.19 -4.82
N MET A 363 -3.72 1.41 -4.10
CA MET A 363 -3.74 2.13 -2.83
C MET A 363 -4.28 3.55 -2.99
N THR A 364 -4.03 4.20 -4.11
CA THR A 364 -4.58 5.53 -4.43
C THR A 364 -6.09 5.60 -4.20
N LEU A 365 -6.81 4.52 -4.49
CA LEU A 365 -8.29 4.45 -4.42
C LEU A 365 -8.83 3.95 -3.07
N TYR A 366 -8.00 3.82 -2.01
CA TYR A 366 -8.46 3.23 -0.74
C TYR A 366 -9.71 3.94 -0.20
N ARG A 367 -9.73 5.28 -0.24
CA ARG A 367 -10.84 6.10 0.25
C ARG A 367 -12.10 5.93 -0.60
N ALA A 368 -11.97 6.01 -1.93
CA ALA A 368 -13.09 5.81 -2.85
C ALA A 368 -13.70 4.40 -2.72
N LYS A 369 -12.87 3.38 -2.50
CA LYS A 369 -13.34 2.01 -2.23
C LYS A 369 -14.13 1.94 -0.93
N ALA A 370 -13.63 2.58 0.13
CA ALA A 370 -14.27 2.64 1.43
C ALA A 370 -15.64 3.34 1.34
N GLU A 371 -15.68 4.54 0.78
CA GLU A 371 -16.92 5.30 0.55
C GLU A 371 -17.93 4.49 -0.27
N THR A 372 -17.49 3.89 -1.39
CA THR A 372 -18.37 3.06 -2.24
C THR A 372 -18.94 1.86 -1.48
N ALA A 373 -18.13 1.20 -0.64
CA ALA A 373 -18.57 0.03 0.12
C ALA A 373 -19.59 0.40 1.22
N ILE A 374 -19.30 1.44 2.00
CA ILE A 374 -20.22 1.91 3.05
C ILE A 374 -21.52 2.44 2.43
N ASP A 375 -21.44 3.23 1.35
CA ASP A 375 -22.62 3.75 0.67
C ASP A 375 -23.49 2.62 0.06
N ALA A 376 -22.88 1.53 -0.39
CA ALA A 376 -23.61 0.34 -0.85
C ALA A 376 -24.41 -0.34 0.27
N ALA A 377 -23.88 -0.37 1.50
CA ALA A 377 -24.60 -0.89 2.67
C ALA A 377 -25.72 0.06 3.13
N ILE A 378 -25.48 1.36 3.09
CA ILE A 378 -26.49 2.39 3.38
C ILE A 378 -27.66 2.31 2.37
N ALA A 379 -27.35 2.19 1.08
CA ALA A 379 -28.35 2.08 0.02
C ALA A 379 -29.26 0.85 0.17
N ARG A 380 -28.79 -0.18 0.87
CA ARG A 380 -29.56 -1.40 1.23
C ARG A 380 -30.25 -1.31 2.59
N HIS A 381 -30.24 -0.15 3.22
CA HIS A 381 -30.81 0.06 4.56
C HIS A 381 -30.19 -0.80 5.67
N MET A 382 -28.92 -1.26 5.47
CA MET A 382 -28.18 -2.03 6.47
C MET A 382 -27.52 -1.15 7.52
N LEU A 383 -27.17 0.07 7.14
CA LEU A 383 -26.50 1.06 7.97
C LEU A 383 -27.27 2.40 7.96
N PRO A 384 -27.12 3.23 8.99
CA PRO A 384 -27.74 4.56 9.05
C PRO A 384 -27.15 5.49 7.97
N LYS A 385 -28.00 6.41 7.47
CA LYS A 385 -27.62 7.33 6.39
C LYS A 385 -26.86 8.54 6.93
N TYR A 386 -25.56 8.45 6.98
CA TYR A 386 -24.66 9.57 7.29
C TYR A 386 -23.68 9.83 6.14
N GLY A 387 -23.30 11.09 5.95
CA GLY A 387 -22.40 11.52 4.89
C GLY A 387 -20.95 11.10 5.14
N CYS A 388 -20.20 10.87 4.06
CA CYS A 388 -18.76 10.59 4.12
C CYS A 388 -17.96 11.82 4.55
N MET A 389 -17.14 11.69 5.59
CA MET A 389 -16.27 12.76 6.13
C MET A 389 -14.82 12.64 5.63
N THR A 390 -14.41 11.50 5.10
CA THR A 390 -13.01 11.19 4.80
C THR A 390 -12.42 12.00 3.65
N ARG A 391 -13.22 12.72 2.86
CA ARG A 391 -12.75 13.59 1.76
C ARG A 391 -11.90 14.76 2.24
N SER A 392 -12.19 15.30 3.42
CA SER A 392 -11.50 16.46 4.01
C SER A 392 -10.75 16.12 5.30
N MET A 393 -10.71 14.85 5.68
CA MET A 393 -10.09 14.40 6.91
C MET A 393 -8.58 14.41 6.80
N ARG A 394 -7.91 15.12 7.70
CA ARG A 394 -6.45 15.09 7.79
C ARG A 394 -5.99 13.82 8.51
N LEU A 395 -4.95 13.22 7.94
CA LEU A 395 -4.30 12.04 8.49
C LEU A 395 -3.01 12.45 9.20
N ASP A 396 -2.83 11.94 10.42
CA ASP A 396 -1.64 12.22 11.22
C ASP A 396 -0.44 11.40 10.73
N GLY A 397 0.61 12.07 10.35
CA GLY A 397 1.91 11.50 9.99
C GLY A 397 3.04 12.15 10.79
N SER A 398 2.75 12.66 11.98
CA SER A 398 3.71 13.40 12.84
C SER A 398 4.95 12.59 13.21
N SER A 399 4.84 11.27 13.31
CA SER A 399 5.97 10.38 13.63
C SER A 399 6.96 10.17 12.46
N GLN A 400 6.62 10.59 11.24
CA GLN A 400 7.43 10.33 10.05
C GLN A 400 8.86 10.89 10.14
N MET A 401 9.00 12.14 10.57
CA MET A 401 10.32 12.79 10.66
C MET A 401 11.23 12.11 11.70
N ALA A 402 10.68 11.77 12.86
CA ALA A 402 11.42 11.07 13.91
C ALA A 402 11.85 9.67 13.48
N MET A 403 10.98 8.97 12.76
CA MET A 403 11.29 7.67 12.16
C MET A 403 12.44 7.77 11.14
N GLU A 404 12.39 8.74 10.21
CA GLU A 404 13.44 8.93 9.20
C GLU A 404 14.78 9.32 9.83
N GLU A 405 14.76 10.05 10.94
CA GLU A 405 15.98 10.40 11.69
C GLU A 405 16.57 9.17 12.37
N LEU A 406 15.74 8.36 13.03
CA LEU A 406 16.17 7.09 13.62
C LEU A 406 16.74 6.14 12.56
N GLN A 407 16.10 6.01 11.39
CA GLN A 407 16.64 5.22 10.29
C GLN A 407 18.05 5.66 9.89
N LYS A 408 18.28 6.97 9.74
CA LYS A 408 19.61 7.52 9.39
C LYS A 408 20.65 7.15 10.42
N LYS A 409 20.33 7.26 11.72
CA LYS A 409 21.23 6.87 12.83
C LYS A 409 21.54 5.37 12.80
N LEU A 410 20.52 4.54 12.56
CA LEU A 410 20.68 3.08 12.50
C LEU A 410 21.45 2.62 11.26
N LEU A 411 21.44 3.38 10.16
CA LEU A 411 22.20 3.08 8.94
C LEU A 411 23.60 3.66 8.93
N ALA A 412 23.96 4.51 9.89
CA ALA A 412 25.28 5.13 9.99
C ALA A 412 26.33 4.13 10.49
N GLY A 413 27.52 4.17 9.87
CA GLY A 413 28.67 3.34 10.27
C GLY A 413 28.48 1.83 10.06
N GLU A 414 29.40 1.05 10.57
CA GLU A 414 29.36 -0.43 10.50
C GLU A 414 28.40 -1.02 11.54
N ALA A 415 28.35 -0.44 12.75
CA ALA A 415 27.41 -0.79 13.82
C ALA A 415 26.64 0.43 14.31
N PRO A 416 25.40 0.27 14.78
CA PRO A 416 24.62 1.35 15.39
C PRO A 416 25.28 1.84 16.69
N SER A 417 25.21 3.16 16.95
CA SER A 417 25.66 3.73 18.21
C SER A 417 24.73 3.35 19.36
N THR A 418 25.23 3.43 20.60
CA THR A 418 24.43 3.19 21.81
C THR A 418 23.20 4.11 21.85
N ASP A 419 23.34 5.40 21.47
CA ASP A 419 22.21 6.34 21.37
C ASP A 419 21.17 5.88 20.37
N ALA A 420 21.56 5.38 19.18
CA ALA A 420 20.65 4.85 18.19
C ALA A 420 19.89 3.60 18.70
N LEU A 421 20.56 2.72 19.45
CA LEU A 421 19.93 1.55 20.06
C LEU A 421 18.95 1.93 21.17
N MET A 422 19.29 2.92 22.03
CA MET A 422 18.36 3.44 23.03
C MET A 422 17.10 4.02 22.38
N GLN A 423 17.25 4.80 21.31
CA GLN A 423 16.12 5.34 20.56
C GLN A 423 15.30 4.24 19.88
N LEU A 424 15.96 3.18 19.38
CA LEU A 424 15.26 2.01 18.83
C LEU A 424 14.39 1.32 19.89
N ASN A 425 14.92 1.10 21.09
CA ASN A 425 14.15 0.49 22.18
C ASN A 425 12.93 1.32 22.59
N ALA A 426 13.08 2.64 22.68
CA ALA A 426 11.96 3.55 22.92
C ALA A 426 10.92 3.51 21.78
N PHE A 427 11.38 3.42 20.53
CA PHE A 427 10.52 3.25 19.36
C PHE A 427 9.76 1.92 19.40
N VAL A 428 10.40 0.83 19.78
CA VAL A 428 9.77 -0.50 19.94
C VAL A 428 8.69 -0.44 21.01
N ALA A 429 8.99 0.08 22.21
CA ALA A 429 8.04 0.18 23.31
C ALA A 429 6.79 0.98 22.92
N ARG A 430 7.00 2.14 22.29
CA ARG A 430 5.90 2.97 21.79
C ARG A 430 4.98 2.21 20.82
N HIS A 431 5.54 1.53 19.83
CA HIS A 431 4.74 0.82 18.82
C HIS A 431 4.13 -0.49 19.33
N PHE A 432 4.73 -1.10 20.35
CA PHE A 432 4.13 -2.19 21.08
C PHE A 432 2.80 -1.76 21.73
N ASP A 433 2.80 -0.61 22.41
CA ASP A 433 1.61 -0.07 23.09
C ASP A 433 0.59 0.56 22.15
N GLU A 434 1.04 1.45 21.25
CA GLU A 434 0.13 2.25 20.40
C GLU A 434 -0.43 1.46 19.22
N THR A 435 0.36 0.54 18.65
CA THR A 435 0.01 -0.14 17.40
C THR A 435 -0.01 -1.66 17.50
N GLY A 436 0.17 -2.22 18.68
CA GLY A 436 0.12 -3.66 18.90
C GLY A 436 1.17 -4.45 18.12
N ALA A 437 2.37 -3.89 17.88
CA ALA A 437 3.46 -4.63 17.25
C ALA A 437 3.90 -5.78 18.17
N ARG A 438 4.04 -7.00 17.62
CA ARG A 438 4.35 -8.22 18.38
C ARG A 438 5.61 -8.93 17.89
N SER A 439 6.08 -8.65 16.69
CA SER A 439 7.26 -9.26 16.11
C SER A 439 8.30 -8.22 15.71
N ALA A 440 9.57 -8.66 15.61
CA ALA A 440 10.63 -7.80 15.10
C ALA A 440 10.36 -7.33 13.67
N ASP A 441 9.70 -8.15 12.85
CA ASP A 441 9.33 -7.78 11.48
C ASP A 441 8.23 -6.71 11.44
N ASP A 442 7.33 -6.67 12.43
CA ASP A 442 6.35 -5.58 12.57
C ASP A 442 7.08 -4.24 12.72
N ILE A 443 8.10 -4.21 13.55
CA ILE A 443 8.91 -3.01 13.80
C ILE A 443 9.81 -2.69 12.61
N LEU A 444 10.68 -3.62 12.21
CA LEU A 444 11.77 -3.35 11.27
C LEU A 444 11.28 -3.15 9.83
N TRP A 445 10.21 -3.84 9.42
CA TRP A 445 9.67 -3.73 8.06
C TRP A 445 8.51 -2.75 7.94
N ARG A 446 7.57 -2.73 8.91
CA ARG A 446 6.32 -1.96 8.78
C ARG A 446 6.29 -0.65 9.55
N ARG A 447 6.94 -0.54 10.73
CA ARG A 447 7.00 0.72 11.48
C ARG A 447 8.23 1.53 11.08
N LEU A 448 9.40 0.91 11.08
CA LEU A 448 10.68 1.56 10.80
C LEU A 448 11.09 1.53 9.31
N ARG A 449 10.52 0.66 8.45
CA ARG A 449 10.86 0.44 7.03
C ARG A 449 12.34 0.08 6.79
N LEU A 450 13.09 -0.25 7.80
CA LEU A 450 14.53 -0.52 7.67
C LEU A 450 14.79 -1.73 6.76
N GLY A 451 13.96 -2.78 6.86
CA GLY A 451 14.06 -3.97 6.02
C GLY A 451 13.85 -3.69 4.52
N GLU A 452 13.05 -2.67 4.18
CA GLU A 452 12.87 -2.24 2.79
C GLU A 452 14.06 -1.43 2.25
N ILE A 453 14.87 -0.83 3.12
CA ILE A 453 15.99 0.05 2.76
C ILE A 453 17.30 -0.72 2.75
N ASP A 454 17.51 -1.54 3.78
CA ASP A 454 18.71 -2.35 4.00
C ASP A 454 18.35 -3.60 4.82
N ALA A 455 18.09 -4.70 4.12
CA ALA A 455 17.68 -5.95 4.74
C ALA A 455 18.75 -6.54 5.66
N ALA A 456 20.03 -6.38 5.31
CA ALA A 456 21.13 -6.87 6.15
C ALA A 456 21.18 -6.13 7.50
N ARG A 457 20.94 -4.81 7.48
CA ARG A 457 20.88 -4.01 8.71
C ARG A 457 19.65 -4.39 9.55
N ALA A 458 18.51 -4.66 8.93
CA ALA A 458 17.34 -5.13 9.63
C ALA A 458 17.57 -6.48 10.33
N GLU A 459 18.18 -7.44 9.63
CA GLU A 459 18.53 -8.74 10.22
C GLU A 459 19.54 -8.62 11.39
N MET A 460 20.52 -7.71 11.30
CA MET A 460 21.44 -7.42 12.40
C MET A 460 20.70 -6.91 13.65
N LEU A 461 19.66 -6.10 13.49
CA LEU A 461 18.91 -5.51 14.61
C LEU A 461 17.77 -6.41 15.12
N LYS A 462 17.44 -7.46 14.39
CA LYS A 462 16.33 -8.36 14.74
C LYS A 462 16.43 -8.96 16.15
N PRO A 463 17.60 -9.44 16.63
CA PRO A 463 17.74 -9.94 18.00
C PRO A 463 17.44 -8.86 19.06
N VAL A 464 17.95 -7.64 18.87
CA VAL A 464 17.75 -6.52 19.81
C VAL A 464 16.26 -6.18 19.94
N VAL A 465 15.56 -6.09 18.80
CA VAL A 465 14.11 -5.80 18.79
C VAL A 465 13.31 -6.94 19.41
N THR A 466 13.69 -8.20 19.13
CA THR A 466 13.02 -9.38 19.70
C THR A 466 13.15 -9.39 21.23
N GLU A 467 14.37 -9.21 21.76
CA GLU A 467 14.62 -9.14 23.21
C GLU A 467 13.77 -8.05 23.88
N GLN A 468 13.72 -6.85 23.29
CA GLN A 468 12.91 -5.77 23.79
C GLN A 468 11.41 -6.10 23.83
N LEU A 469 10.88 -6.74 22.77
CA LEU A 469 9.48 -7.17 22.71
C LEU A 469 9.18 -8.25 23.77
N GLU A 470 10.10 -9.18 24.02
CA GLU A 470 9.95 -10.20 25.06
C GLU A 470 9.90 -9.58 26.46
N VAL A 471 10.72 -8.55 26.72
CA VAL A 471 10.69 -7.81 27.99
C VAL A 471 9.32 -7.13 28.18
N LEU A 472 8.80 -6.47 27.15
CA LEU A 472 7.51 -5.78 27.20
C LEU A 472 6.33 -6.77 27.37
N ASN A 473 6.37 -7.93 26.69
CA ASN A 473 5.34 -8.96 26.85
C ASN A 473 5.29 -9.56 28.28
N LYS A 474 6.42 -9.65 28.97
CA LYS A 474 6.47 -10.14 30.37
C LYS A 474 5.93 -9.14 31.41
N GLN A 475 5.81 -7.86 31.03
CA GLN A 475 5.30 -6.78 31.87
C GLN A 475 3.78 -6.57 31.78
N GLN A 476 3.13 -7.15 30.76
CA GLN A 476 1.66 -7.19 30.60
C GLN A 476 1.08 -8.47 31.21
#